data_5d45a1e2080a70665e42672529f27e0b
#
_entry.id   5d45a1e2080a70665e42672529f27e0b
#
_cell.length_a   1.000
_cell.length_b   1.000
_cell.length_c   1.000
_cell.angle_alpha   90.00
_cell.angle_beta   90.00
_cell.angle_gamma   90.00
#
_symmetry.space_group_name_H-M   'P 1'
#
loop_
_entity.id
_entity.type
_entity.pdbx_description
1 polymer ?
#
loop_
_entity_poly.entity_id
_entity_poly.type
_entity_poly.pdbx_seq_one_letter_code
_entity_poly.pdbx_strand_id
1 'polypeptide(L)'
;MANQIDNIASERAVIAGLIKHGSESFIDVDDIIDVNAFTLEENQILYACLVKIFENNNEVDFPSILSAAKDIGLDTAFENRIPPERIRALINLDIAIGNVRHHAVKLKKLEIGREVERTAKRVISDIGDITGDETVDQIINIGEKPFFDLSSSLNNKIEDKPVVISEDIEEYINHLIENPSEMLGLSSGFPRFDKSIGGGFRRKCVDLIAARPKVGKSMFADNVALHIASNLKIPVLVLDTEMAKEDHVNRLLANLSDIEINEISTGGFSKSKGKTERVKQAAEQLKSIPYEYITIAGKSFEETLSIMRRWIVKKVGFDENGRTNPCMIIYDYLKLMGSEGISSSMQEYQVLGFQITELHNFAVQYDVPCLSFVQLNRDGITKESTDVVSGSDRLIWLCSSFTIFKLKSDEEIAEDRVHTKCKKAEGGI
;
A
#
# COMPACT_ATOMS: atom_id res chain seq x y z
N MET A 1 -17.16 34.61 10.68
CA MET A 1 -17.49 33.52 11.60
C MET A 1 -17.20 32.24 10.83
N ALA A 2 -16.25 31.43 11.25
CA ALA A 2 -16.02 30.12 10.65
C ALA A 2 -17.28 29.29 10.89
N ASN A 3 -17.88 28.74 9.84
CA ASN A 3 -18.98 27.77 9.96
C ASN A 3 -18.42 26.60 10.76
N GLN A 4 -18.95 26.38 11.95
CA GLN A 4 -18.57 25.24 12.77
C GLN A 4 -19.15 23.98 12.10
N ILE A 5 -18.29 22.99 11.82
CA ILE A 5 -18.69 21.73 11.17
C ILE A 5 -19.31 20.84 12.24
N ASP A 6 -20.54 21.17 12.68
CA ASP A 6 -21.30 20.45 13.70
C ASP A 6 -22.80 20.34 13.35
N ASN A 7 -23.50 19.48 14.08
CA ASN A 7 -24.96 19.40 14.06
C ASN A 7 -25.47 18.85 15.38
N ILE A 8 -25.60 19.74 16.37
CA ILE A 8 -26.05 19.39 17.71
C ILE A 8 -27.41 18.71 17.74
N ALA A 9 -28.32 19.05 16.80
CA ALA A 9 -29.62 18.40 16.70
C ALA A 9 -29.50 16.92 16.32
N SER A 10 -28.59 16.58 15.36
CA SER A 10 -28.30 15.18 15.00
C SER A 10 -27.60 14.44 16.14
N GLU A 11 -26.69 15.07 16.88
CA GLU A 11 -26.04 14.47 18.05
C GLU A 11 -27.09 14.07 19.12
N ARG A 12 -27.99 14.97 19.44
CA ARG A 12 -29.09 14.70 20.38
C ARG A 12 -30.02 13.60 19.88
N ALA A 13 -30.32 13.59 18.57
CA ALA A 13 -31.19 12.57 17.98
C ALA A 13 -30.58 11.18 18.09
N VAL A 14 -29.27 11.02 17.84
CA VAL A 14 -28.58 9.74 18.01
C VAL A 14 -28.63 9.26 19.45
N ILE A 15 -28.22 10.11 20.40
CA ILE A 15 -28.23 9.75 21.84
C ILE A 15 -29.63 9.40 22.33
N ALA A 16 -30.65 10.20 21.97
CA ALA A 16 -32.02 9.94 22.32
C ALA A 16 -32.53 8.62 21.73
N GLY A 17 -32.18 8.33 20.47
CA GLY A 17 -32.50 7.09 19.80
C GLY A 17 -31.89 5.87 20.50
N LEU A 18 -30.63 5.96 20.89
CA LEU A 18 -29.92 4.91 21.63
C LEU A 18 -30.52 4.68 23.01
N ILE A 19 -30.88 5.74 23.73
CA ILE A 19 -31.59 5.63 25.03
C ILE A 19 -32.96 4.95 24.88
N LYS A 20 -33.71 5.31 23.83
CA LYS A 20 -35.08 4.84 23.63
C LYS A 20 -35.18 3.42 23.07
N HIS A 21 -34.35 3.09 22.10
CA HIS A 21 -34.43 1.83 21.34
C HIS A 21 -33.37 0.80 21.77
N GLY A 22 -32.45 1.19 22.64
CA GLY A 22 -31.46 0.27 23.23
C GLY A 22 -30.53 -0.38 22.22
N SER A 23 -30.22 -1.66 22.47
CA SER A 23 -29.25 -2.44 21.69
C SER A 23 -29.61 -2.55 20.21
N GLU A 24 -30.88 -2.58 19.84
CA GLU A 24 -31.30 -2.65 18.44
C GLU A 24 -30.82 -1.43 17.66
N SER A 25 -30.94 -0.24 18.22
CA SER A 25 -30.47 0.99 17.60
C SER A 25 -28.93 1.13 17.69
N PHE A 26 -28.31 0.55 18.72
CA PHE A 26 -26.86 0.59 18.87
C PHE A 26 -26.17 -0.24 17.79
N ILE A 27 -26.61 -1.46 17.54
CA ILE A 27 -26.09 -2.32 16.48
C ILE A 27 -26.15 -1.64 15.10
N ASP A 28 -27.17 -0.80 14.86
CA ASP A 28 -27.33 -0.07 13.60
C ASP A 28 -26.35 1.09 13.41
N VAL A 29 -25.69 1.56 14.46
CA VAL A 29 -24.85 2.77 14.41
C VAL A 29 -23.43 2.60 14.93
N ASP A 30 -23.13 1.55 15.67
CA ASP A 30 -21.80 1.34 16.29
C ASP A 30 -20.69 1.18 15.23
N ASP A 31 -21.08 0.73 14.03
CA ASP A 31 -20.21 0.61 12.88
C ASP A 31 -19.95 1.95 12.13
N ILE A 32 -20.76 2.95 12.39
CA ILE A 32 -20.74 4.23 11.69
C ILE A 32 -20.00 5.30 12.47
N ILE A 33 -20.28 5.40 13.78
CA ILE A 33 -19.82 6.51 14.62
C ILE A 33 -19.08 6.02 15.87
N ASP A 34 -18.13 6.83 16.30
CA ASP A 34 -17.49 6.71 17.61
C ASP A 34 -17.66 8.01 18.41
N VAL A 35 -17.02 8.10 19.56
CA VAL A 35 -17.08 9.29 20.44
C VAL A 35 -16.66 10.57 19.70
N ASN A 36 -15.76 10.49 18.70
CA ASN A 36 -15.25 11.64 17.97
C ASN A 36 -16.26 12.22 16.97
N ALA A 37 -17.34 11.49 16.67
CA ALA A 37 -18.42 11.99 15.84
C ALA A 37 -19.19 13.16 16.51
N PHE A 38 -19.15 13.22 17.83
CA PHE A 38 -19.82 14.25 18.63
C PHE A 38 -18.90 15.44 18.88
N THR A 39 -19.47 16.65 18.86
CA THR A 39 -18.74 17.90 19.09
C THR A 39 -18.93 18.43 20.51
N LEU A 40 -20.09 18.17 21.12
CA LEU A 40 -20.33 18.56 22.49
C LEU A 40 -19.78 17.51 23.45
N GLU A 41 -18.96 17.93 24.40
CA GLU A 41 -18.33 17.06 25.39
C GLU A 41 -19.36 16.28 26.23
N GLU A 42 -20.49 16.90 26.54
CA GLU A 42 -21.58 16.21 27.23
C GLU A 42 -22.18 15.05 26.40
N ASN A 43 -22.23 15.21 25.07
CA ASN A 43 -22.72 14.17 24.16
C ASN A 43 -21.68 13.07 24.01
N GLN A 44 -20.37 13.41 24.01
CA GLN A 44 -19.27 12.44 24.01
C GLN A 44 -19.31 11.55 25.26
N ILE A 45 -19.49 12.17 26.44
CA ILE A 45 -19.59 11.46 27.71
C ILE A 45 -20.82 10.53 27.71
N LEU A 46 -21.99 11.02 27.30
CA LEU A 46 -23.21 10.22 27.23
C LEU A 46 -23.06 9.04 26.28
N TYR A 47 -22.49 9.27 25.09
CA TYR A 47 -22.28 8.19 24.13
C TYR A 47 -21.31 7.14 24.68
N ALA A 48 -20.20 7.56 25.30
CA ALA A 48 -19.26 6.62 25.94
C ALA A 48 -19.93 5.78 27.05
N CYS A 49 -20.80 6.36 27.85
CA CYS A 49 -21.59 5.64 28.85
C CYS A 49 -22.55 4.62 28.19
N LEU A 50 -23.23 5.02 27.12
CA LEU A 50 -24.14 4.13 26.40
C LEU A 50 -23.42 2.94 25.76
N VAL A 51 -22.28 3.18 25.13
CA VAL A 51 -21.41 2.10 24.61
C VAL A 51 -21.07 1.10 25.72
N LYS A 52 -20.64 1.60 26.90
CA LYS A 52 -20.32 0.73 28.04
C LYS A 52 -21.49 -0.10 28.55
N ILE A 53 -22.71 0.47 28.54
CA ILE A 53 -23.93 -0.24 28.93
C ILE A 53 -24.23 -1.36 27.93
N PHE A 54 -24.14 -1.09 26.62
CA PHE A 54 -24.43 -2.07 25.58
C PHE A 54 -23.38 -3.18 25.50
N GLU A 55 -22.09 -2.87 25.73
CA GLU A 55 -21.04 -3.89 25.87
C GLU A 55 -21.35 -4.92 26.96
N ASN A 56 -22.01 -4.49 28.04
CA ASN A 56 -22.39 -5.35 29.17
C ASN A 56 -23.78 -5.99 28.99
N ASN A 57 -24.45 -5.81 27.83
CA ASN A 57 -25.80 -6.26 27.53
C ASN A 57 -26.86 -5.78 28.54
N ASN A 58 -26.69 -4.58 29.10
CA ASN A 58 -27.60 -3.99 30.06
C ASN A 58 -28.64 -3.10 29.36
N GLU A 59 -29.81 -2.94 29.99
CA GLU A 59 -30.81 -1.96 29.59
C GLU A 59 -30.37 -0.54 30.00
N VAL A 60 -30.84 0.45 29.22
CA VAL A 60 -30.49 1.86 29.45
C VAL A 60 -31.50 2.48 30.41
N ASP A 61 -31.05 2.75 31.63
CA ASP A 61 -31.76 3.56 32.62
C ASP A 61 -30.81 4.57 33.27
N PHE A 62 -31.39 5.50 34.06
CA PHE A 62 -30.57 6.54 34.67
C PHE A 62 -29.49 5.98 35.66
N PRO A 63 -29.79 5.01 36.53
CA PRO A 63 -28.79 4.36 37.35
C PRO A 63 -27.68 3.67 36.55
N SER A 64 -28.01 2.99 35.47
CA SER A 64 -27.03 2.30 34.59
C SER A 64 -26.08 3.30 33.92
N ILE A 65 -26.58 4.50 33.49
CA ILE A 65 -25.73 5.55 32.93
C ILE A 65 -24.75 6.08 33.99
N LEU A 66 -25.20 6.30 35.21
CA LEU A 66 -24.32 6.74 36.32
C LEU A 66 -23.27 5.67 36.67
N SER A 67 -23.67 4.40 36.71
CA SER A 67 -22.74 3.30 36.96
C SER A 67 -21.69 3.20 35.86
N ALA A 68 -22.11 3.28 34.59
CA ALA A 68 -21.21 3.27 33.44
C ALA A 68 -20.22 4.45 33.47
N ALA A 69 -20.68 5.66 33.83
CA ALA A 69 -19.79 6.84 33.97
C ALA A 69 -18.69 6.57 35.00
N LYS A 70 -19.02 5.92 36.11
CA LYS A 70 -18.05 5.53 37.14
C LYS A 70 -17.09 4.45 36.65
N ASP A 71 -17.60 3.44 35.96
CA ASP A 71 -16.80 2.32 35.44
C ASP A 71 -15.75 2.76 34.41
N ILE A 72 -16.04 3.83 33.66
CA ILE A 72 -15.10 4.40 32.66
C ILE A 72 -14.32 5.61 33.22
N GLY A 73 -14.45 5.93 34.51
CA GLY A 73 -13.71 7.02 35.18
C GLY A 73 -14.15 8.42 34.77
N LEU A 74 -15.36 8.61 34.28
CA LEU A 74 -15.94 9.89 33.85
C LEU A 74 -17.01 10.44 34.82
N ASP A 75 -17.14 9.86 36.03
CA ASP A 75 -18.11 10.25 37.03
C ASP A 75 -18.08 11.76 37.38
N THR A 76 -16.91 12.29 37.67
CA THR A 76 -16.73 13.71 37.99
C THR A 76 -17.10 14.62 36.80
N ALA A 77 -16.71 14.26 35.57
CA ALA A 77 -17.05 15.02 34.38
C ALA A 77 -18.56 14.95 34.09
N PHE A 78 -19.17 13.78 34.29
CA PHE A 78 -20.61 13.58 34.15
C PHE A 78 -21.41 14.43 35.10
N GLU A 79 -21.10 14.40 36.42
CA GLU A 79 -21.81 15.17 37.44
C GLU A 79 -21.70 16.69 37.23
N ASN A 80 -20.55 17.18 36.78
CA ASN A 80 -20.31 18.60 36.56
C ASN A 80 -20.95 19.16 35.29
N ARG A 81 -21.19 18.33 34.26
CA ARG A 81 -21.58 18.80 32.92
C ARG A 81 -22.96 18.33 32.46
N ILE A 82 -23.48 17.26 33.04
CA ILE A 82 -24.73 16.64 32.57
C ILE A 82 -25.80 16.71 33.69
N PRO A 83 -26.59 17.78 33.71
CA PRO A 83 -27.67 17.89 34.70
C PRO A 83 -28.77 16.85 34.41
N PRO A 84 -29.45 16.32 35.43
CA PRO A 84 -30.53 15.34 35.30
C PRO A 84 -31.66 15.77 34.33
N GLU A 85 -31.93 17.07 34.22
CA GLU A 85 -32.91 17.61 33.30
C GLU A 85 -32.54 17.37 31.83
N ARG A 86 -31.26 17.36 31.49
CA ARG A 86 -30.79 17.08 30.15
C ARG A 86 -31.09 15.64 29.74
N ILE A 87 -30.83 14.69 30.61
CA ILE A 87 -31.12 13.28 30.35
C ILE A 87 -32.61 13.07 30.21
N ARG A 88 -33.43 13.69 31.08
CA ARG A 88 -34.92 13.66 30.95
C ARG A 88 -35.38 14.25 29.62
N ALA A 89 -34.75 15.33 29.16
CA ALA A 89 -35.08 15.94 27.87
C ALA A 89 -34.75 15.00 26.70
N LEU A 90 -33.63 14.26 26.77
CA LEU A 90 -33.26 13.25 25.75
C LEU A 90 -34.18 12.04 25.75
N ILE A 91 -34.58 11.54 26.92
CA ILE A 91 -35.55 10.43 27.06
C ILE A 91 -36.93 10.83 26.44
N ASN A 92 -37.33 12.07 26.59
CA ASN A 92 -38.60 12.58 26.08
C ASN A 92 -38.57 12.96 24.59
N LEU A 93 -37.37 12.93 23.95
CA LEU A 93 -37.28 13.22 22.53
C LEU A 93 -37.74 12.02 21.70
N ASP A 94 -38.80 12.23 20.93
CA ASP A 94 -39.39 11.16 20.10
C ASP A 94 -38.64 11.01 18.78
N ILE A 95 -37.80 9.99 18.69
CA ILE A 95 -37.04 9.65 17.49
C ILE A 95 -37.44 8.27 16.99
N ALA A 96 -37.84 8.17 15.71
CA ALA A 96 -38.10 6.89 15.07
C ALA A 96 -36.74 6.12 14.85
N ILE A 97 -36.78 4.81 15.09
CA ILE A 97 -35.57 3.97 15.03
C ILE A 97 -34.80 4.11 13.69
N GLY A 98 -35.50 4.10 12.56
CA GLY A 98 -34.90 4.25 11.22
C GLY A 98 -34.18 5.61 10.99
N ASN A 99 -34.54 6.63 11.80
CA ASN A 99 -33.87 7.95 11.69
C ASN A 99 -32.57 8.02 12.45
N VAL A 100 -32.34 7.13 13.43
CA VAL A 100 -31.09 7.14 14.23
C VAL A 100 -29.89 6.91 13.34
N ARG A 101 -29.95 5.87 12.48
CA ARG A 101 -28.91 5.59 11.48
C ARG A 101 -28.68 6.77 10.53
N HIS A 102 -29.75 7.43 10.07
CA HIS A 102 -29.62 8.60 9.19
C HIS A 102 -28.87 9.75 9.87
N HIS A 103 -29.15 10.03 11.14
CA HIS A 103 -28.43 11.03 11.92
C HIS A 103 -26.99 10.61 12.19
N ALA A 104 -26.70 9.34 12.48
CA ALA A 104 -25.36 8.80 12.65
C ALA A 104 -24.51 8.98 11.39
N VAL A 105 -25.01 8.62 10.22
CA VAL A 105 -24.33 8.85 8.92
C VAL A 105 -24.03 10.33 8.70
N LYS A 106 -24.96 11.22 9.08
CA LYS A 106 -24.72 12.66 8.97
C LYS A 106 -23.59 13.12 9.91
N LEU A 107 -23.57 12.63 11.14
CA LEU A 107 -22.50 12.94 12.11
C LEU A 107 -21.15 12.45 11.59
N LYS A 108 -21.09 11.24 11.01
CA LYS A 108 -19.86 10.69 10.41
C LYS A 108 -19.31 11.58 9.29
N LYS A 109 -20.17 12.06 8.41
CA LYS A 109 -19.75 13.00 7.36
C LYS A 109 -19.19 14.30 7.92
N LEU A 110 -19.78 14.82 9.01
CA LEU A 110 -19.28 16.03 9.68
C LEU A 110 -17.96 15.77 10.43
N GLU A 111 -17.78 14.59 11.04
CA GLU A 111 -16.53 14.15 11.63
C GLU A 111 -15.40 14.13 10.58
N ILE A 112 -15.65 13.50 9.43
CA ILE A 112 -14.70 13.49 8.30
C ILE A 112 -14.34 14.93 7.87
N GLY A 113 -15.35 15.80 7.77
CA GLY A 113 -15.12 17.21 7.47
C GLY A 113 -14.19 17.91 8.48
N ARG A 114 -14.35 17.62 9.79
CA ARG A 114 -13.47 18.14 10.83
C ARG A 114 -12.05 17.59 10.74
N GLU A 115 -11.91 16.31 10.39
CA GLU A 115 -10.59 15.69 10.18
C GLU A 115 -9.86 16.31 8.98
N VAL A 116 -10.57 16.55 7.86
CA VAL A 116 -10.03 17.27 6.71
C VAL A 116 -9.59 18.68 7.10
N GLU A 117 -10.41 19.42 7.86
CA GLU A 117 -10.06 20.77 8.35
C GLU A 117 -8.81 20.74 9.25
N ARG A 118 -8.74 19.77 10.17
CA ARG A 118 -7.61 19.59 11.09
C ARG A 118 -6.32 19.26 10.34
N THR A 119 -6.41 18.38 9.34
CA THR A 119 -5.30 18.02 8.45
C THR A 119 -4.84 19.23 7.65
N ALA A 120 -5.76 20.03 7.09
CA ALA A 120 -5.42 21.25 6.39
C ALA A 120 -4.68 22.27 7.28
N LYS A 121 -5.14 22.46 8.51
CA LYS A 121 -4.49 23.34 9.48
C LYS A 121 -3.08 22.87 9.82
N ARG A 122 -2.87 21.56 9.98
CA ARG A 122 -1.54 20.99 10.19
C ARG A 122 -0.62 21.27 9.00
N VAL A 123 -1.07 21.00 7.77
CA VAL A 123 -0.30 21.29 6.56
C VAL A 123 0.07 22.77 6.45
N ILE A 124 -0.85 23.67 6.77
CA ILE A 124 -0.57 25.13 6.79
C ILE A 124 0.52 25.46 7.82
N SER A 125 0.49 24.84 9.00
CA SER A 125 1.52 25.03 10.02
C SER A 125 2.87 24.52 9.53
N ASP A 126 2.92 23.29 8.99
CA ASP A 126 4.16 22.64 8.53
C ASP A 126 4.79 23.42 7.35
N ILE A 127 3.97 24.01 6.47
CA ILE A 127 4.44 24.93 5.41
C ILE A 127 5.09 26.20 6.00
N GLY A 128 4.57 26.68 7.14
CA GLY A 128 5.13 27.85 7.82
C GLY A 128 6.54 27.64 8.39
N ASP A 129 6.95 26.39 8.59
CA ASP A 129 8.25 25.99 9.12
C ASP A 129 9.32 25.77 8.02
N ILE A 130 8.97 25.95 6.75
CA ILE A 130 9.90 25.80 5.62
C ILE A 130 10.98 26.89 5.68
N THR A 131 12.24 26.45 5.66
CA THR A 131 13.42 27.31 5.74
C THR A 131 14.02 27.67 4.39
N GLY A 132 13.72 26.87 3.35
CA GLY A 132 14.28 27.00 2.00
C GLY A 132 15.44 26.04 1.72
N ASP A 133 15.84 25.24 2.72
CA ASP A 133 16.86 24.19 2.55
C ASP A 133 16.25 22.86 2.07
N GLU A 134 14.92 22.78 2.11
CA GLU A 134 14.15 21.59 1.70
C GLU A 134 14.13 21.43 0.18
N THR A 135 14.14 20.18 -0.27
CA THR A 135 13.94 19.88 -1.70
C THR A 135 12.50 20.13 -2.12
N VAL A 136 12.29 20.36 -3.42
CA VAL A 136 10.93 20.54 -3.97
C VAL A 136 10.04 19.34 -3.65
N ASP A 137 10.58 18.12 -3.70
CA ASP A 137 9.85 16.89 -3.37
C ASP A 137 9.45 16.82 -1.89
N GLN A 138 10.32 17.28 -0.97
CA GLN A 138 10.00 17.38 0.46
C GLN A 138 8.86 18.37 0.69
N ILE A 139 8.91 19.54 0.09
CA ILE A 139 7.84 20.56 0.19
C ILE A 139 6.50 20.02 -0.31
N ILE A 140 6.50 19.35 -1.46
CA ILE A 140 5.28 18.73 -2.01
C ILE A 140 4.75 17.64 -1.07
N ASN A 141 5.63 16.84 -0.47
CA ASN A 141 5.26 15.76 0.43
C ASN A 141 4.61 16.27 1.73
N ILE A 142 5.03 17.43 2.24
CA ILE A 142 4.37 18.11 3.38
C ILE A 142 2.87 18.33 3.08
N GLY A 143 2.54 18.71 1.85
CA GLY A 143 1.15 18.91 1.44
C GLY A 143 0.37 17.62 1.16
N GLU A 144 0.98 16.67 0.45
CA GLU A 144 0.28 15.47 -0.07
C GLU A 144 0.11 14.38 0.99
N LYS A 145 1.17 14.05 1.77
CA LYS A 145 1.18 12.92 2.71
C LYS A 145 0.05 12.94 3.74
N PRO A 146 -0.22 14.06 4.46
CA PRO A 146 -1.26 14.07 5.48
C PRO A 146 -2.68 13.81 4.96
N PHE A 147 -3.02 14.32 3.78
CA PHE A 147 -4.33 14.05 3.16
C PHE A 147 -4.44 12.64 2.65
N PHE A 148 -3.34 12.11 2.17
CA PHE A 148 -3.27 10.74 1.73
C PHE A 148 -3.46 9.76 2.90
N ASP A 149 -2.72 9.95 4.00
CA ASP A 149 -2.84 9.15 5.22
C ASP A 149 -4.28 9.21 5.78
N LEU A 150 -4.91 10.39 5.73
CA LEU A 150 -6.31 10.56 6.10
C LEU A 150 -7.24 9.74 5.20
N SER A 151 -7.09 9.83 3.88
CA SER A 151 -7.91 9.09 2.92
C SER A 151 -7.80 7.57 3.14
N SER A 152 -6.58 7.09 3.37
CA SER A 152 -6.30 5.68 3.62
C SER A 152 -6.89 5.19 4.94
N SER A 153 -6.79 5.98 6.00
CA SER A 153 -7.39 5.63 7.31
C SER A 153 -8.92 5.57 7.25
N LEU A 154 -9.56 6.37 6.40
CA LEU A 154 -11.00 6.35 6.20
C LEU A 154 -11.45 5.11 5.41
N ASN A 155 -10.68 4.70 4.40
CA ASN A 155 -10.96 3.50 3.62
C ASN A 155 -10.75 2.22 4.45
N ASN A 156 -9.71 2.14 5.25
CA ASN A 156 -9.42 0.99 6.11
C ASN A 156 -10.52 0.77 7.19
N LYS A 157 -11.10 1.84 7.74
CA LYS A 157 -12.20 1.72 8.71
C LYS A 157 -13.47 1.07 8.13
N ILE A 158 -13.64 1.06 6.82
CA ILE A 158 -14.78 0.41 6.14
C ILE A 158 -14.51 -1.09 5.95
N GLU A 159 -13.23 -1.50 5.88
CA GLU A 159 -12.81 -2.89 5.65
C GLU A 159 -12.50 -3.68 6.94
N ASP A 160 -12.38 -3.00 8.11
CA ASP A 160 -11.92 -3.60 9.38
C ASP A 160 -12.98 -4.44 10.12
N LYS A 161 -14.11 -4.76 9.50
CA LYS A 161 -15.10 -5.68 10.10
C LYS A 161 -14.73 -7.13 9.84
N PRO A 162 -14.78 -8.01 10.87
CA PRO A 162 -14.72 -9.43 10.65
C PRO A 162 -15.84 -9.85 9.68
N VAL A 163 -15.46 -10.49 8.58
CA VAL A 163 -16.41 -11.01 7.58
C VAL A 163 -16.71 -12.46 7.92
N VAL A 164 -17.97 -12.84 7.88
CA VAL A 164 -18.36 -14.25 7.99
C VAL A 164 -18.01 -14.94 6.68
N ILE A 165 -16.96 -15.75 6.68
CA ILE A 165 -16.38 -16.38 5.46
C ILE A 165 -17.41 -17.17 4.64
N SER A 166 -18.48 -17.63 5.27
CA SER A 166 -19.54 -18.41 4.61
C SER A 166 -20.60 -17.56 3.89
N GLU A 167 -20.69 -16.26 4.13
CA GLU A 167 -21.78 -15.44 3.56
C GLU A 167 -21.74 -15.40 2.04
N ASP A 168 -20.57 -15.26 1.42
CA ASP A 168 -20.43 -15.09 -0.03
C ASP A 168 -19.74 -16.28 -0.72
N ILE A 169 -19.59 -17.42 -0.02
CA ILE A 169 -18.78 -18.54 -0.50
C ILE A 169 -19.31 -19.15 -1.79
N GLU A 170 -20.64 -19.23 -1.95
CA GLU A 170 -21.28 -19.77 -3.17
C GLU A 170 -21.09 -18.83 -4.36
N GLU A 171 -21.24 -17.52 -4.14
CA GLU A 171 -21.01 -16.50 -5.15
C GLU A 171 -19.54 -16.49 -5.59
N TYR A 172 -18.62 -16.57 -4.62
CA TYR A 172 -17.19 -16.68 -4.89
C TYR A 172 -16.83 -17.93 -5.71
N ILE A 173 -17.40 -19.09 -5.37
CA ILE A 173 -17.18 -20.34 -6.12
C ILE A 173 -17.74 -20.20 -7.56
N ASN A 174 -18.93 -19.64 -7.72
CA ASN A 174 -19.51 -19.41 -9.03
C ASN A 174 -18.67 -18.47 -9.87
N HIS A 175 -18.17 -17.39 -9.28
CA HIS A 175 -17.23 -16.48 -9.94
C HIS A 175 -15.97 -17.19 -10.43
N LEU A 176 -15.38 -18.09 -9.64
CA LEU A 176 -14.21 -18.90 -10.03
C LEU A 176 -14.52 -19.87 -11.17
N ILE A 177 -15.72 -20.46 -11.18
CA ILE A 177 -16.17 -21.38 -12.24
C ILE A 177 -16.37 -20.61 -13.55
N GLU A 178 -16.96 -19.42 -13.49
CA GLU A 178 -17.24 -18.58 -14.66
C GLU A 178 -15.99 -17.88 -15.21
N ASN A 179 -15.00 -17.61 -14.34
CA ASN A 179 -13.78 -16.90 -14.67
C ASN A 179 -12.53 -17.73 -14.31
N PRO A 180 -12.33 -18.91 -14.91
CA PRO A 180 -11.15 -19.72 -14.62
C PRO A 180 -9.89 -18.99 -15.08
N SER A 181 -8.91 -18.84 -14.19
CA SER A 181 -7.62 -18.23 -14.48
C SER A 181 -6.50 -19.23 -14.28
N GLU A 182 -5.61 -19.34 -15.25
CA GLU A 182 -4.40 -20.16 -15.11
C GLU A 182 -3.38 -19.53 -14.14
N MET A 183 -3.53 -18.22 -13.83
CA MET A 183 -2.59 -17.46 -13.02
C MET A 183 -3.29 -16.46 -12.13
N LEU A 184 -2.89 -16.41 -10.85
CA LEU A 184 -3.49 -15.51 -9.86
C LEU A 184 -2.95 -14.07 -9.94
N GLY A 185 -1.72 -13.90 -10.47
CA GLY A 185 -1.00 -12.63 -10.54
C GLY A 185 -0.52 -12.30 -11.95
N LEU A 186 0.30 -11.25 -12.06
CA LEU A 186 0.93 -10.86 -13.32
C LEU A 186 2.07 -11.81 -13.66
N SER A 187 2.10 -12.32 -14.90
CA SER A 187 3.20 -13.15 -15.37
C SER A 187 4.50 -12.36 -15.41
N SER A 188 5.57 -12.97 -14.94
CA SER A 188 6.93 -12.45 -15.09
C SER A 188 7.52 -12.63 -16.50
N GLY A 189 6.89 -13.46 -17.35
CA GLY A 189 7.45 -13.95 -18.59
C GLY A 189 8.33 -15.20 -18.44
N PHE A 190 8.50 -15.67 -17.21
CA PHE A 190 9.26 -16.89 -16.87
C PHE A 190 8.32 -17.91 -16.21
N PRO A 191 7.71 -18.85 -16.96
CA PRO A 191 6.65 -19.72 -16.46
C PRO A 191 7.05 -20.59 -15.25
N ARG A 192 8.32 -21.00 -15.18
CA ARG A 192 8.81 -21.77 -14.03
C ARG A 192 8.90 -20.92 -12.77
N PHE A 193 9.34 -19.69 -12.92
CA PHE A 193 9.40 -18.72 -11.83
C PHE A 193 7.98 -18.38 -11.36
N ASP A 194 7.08 -18.06 -12.30
CA ASP A 194 5.66 -17.79 -11.98
C ASP A 194 5.03 -18.91 -11.16
N LYS A 195 5.27 -20.16 -11.56
CA LYS A 195 4.79 -21.33 -10.81
C LYS A 195 5.41 -21.43 -9.42
N SER A 196 6.70 -21.11 -9.27
CA SER A 196 7.41 -21.21 -7.98
C SER A 196 6.94 -20.17 -6.96
N ILE A 197 6.51 -19.00 -7.40
CA ILE A 197 5.97 -17.94 -6.54
C ILE A 197 4.44 -18.00 -6.35
N GLY A 198 3.80 -19.08 -6.80
CA GLY A 198 2.38 -19.32 -6.59
C GLY A 198 1.45 -18.65 -7.60
N GLY A 199 1.92 -18.45 -8.86
CA GLY A 199 1.09 -17.99 -9.98
C GLY A 199 1.29 -16.52 -10.35
N GLY A 200 2.54 -16.04 -10.40
CA GLY A 200 2.89 -14.70 -10.81
C GLY A 200 2.83 -13.65 -9.68
N PHE A 201 3.07 -12.39 -10.03
CA PHE A 201 3.10 -11.27 -9.07
C PHE A 201 1.68 -10.87 -8.65
N ARG A 202 1.34 -11.14 -7.40
CA ARG A 202 -0.01 -10.90 -6.86
C ARG A 202 -0.14 -9.52 -6.24
N ARG A 203 -1.33 -8.96 -6.32
CA ARG A 203 -1.69 -7.72 -5.62
C ARG A 203 -1.46 -7.85 -4.11
N LYS A 204 -1.17 -6.75 -3.45
CA LYS A 204 -0.89 -6.67 -2.00
C LYS A 204 0.34 -7.49 -1.57
N CYS A 205 1.16 -7.90 -2.53
CA CYS A 205 2.33 -8.73 -2.29
C CYS A 205 3.62 -8.02 -2.66
N VAL A 206 4.67 -8.31 -1.89
CA VAL A 206 6.04 -7.92 -2.20
C VAL A 206 6.85 -9.19 -2.43
N ASP A 207 7.29 -9.38 -3.67
CA ASP A 207 8.18 -10.47 -4.05
C ASP A 207 9.63 -9.99 -3.97
N LEU A 208 10.48 -10.71 -3.24
CA LEU A 208 11.85 -10.30 -2.97
C LEU A 208 12.84 -11.29 -3.59
N ILE A 209 13.77 -10.77 -4.40
CA ILE A 209 14.85 -11.55 -5.00
C ILE A 209 16.17 -11.14 -4.39
N ALA A 210 16.83 -12.10 -3.76
CA ALA A 210 18.18 -11.94 -3.18
C ALA A 210 19.23 -12.46 -4.15
N ALA A 211 20.24 -11.66 -4.48
CA ALA A 211 21.32 -12.08 -5.36
C ALA A 211 22.64 -11.38 -5.04
N ARG A 212 23.74 -12.01 -5.43
CA ARG A 212 25.07 -11.39 -5.41
C ARG A 212 25.17 -10.30 -6.49
N PRO A 213 26.06 -9.32 -6.32
CA PRO A 213 26.39 -8.38 -7.39
C PRO A 213 26.77 -9.10 -8.70
N LYS A 214 26.34 -8.55 -9.83
CA LYS A 214 26.68 -9.03 -11.18
C LYS A 214 26.09 -10.39 -11.57
N VAL A 215 25.16 -10.95 -10.81
CA VAL A 215 24.46 -12.21 -11.15
C VAL A 215 23.33 -12.00 -12.15
N GLY A 216 22.88 -10.74 -12.35
CA GLY A 216 21.88 -10.41 -13.35
C GLY A 216 20.53 -9.90 -12.80
N LYS A 217 20.48 -9.40 -11.55
CA LYS A 217 19.25 -8.84 -10.94
C LYS A 217 18.53 -7.86 -11.86
N SER A 218 19.22 -6.79 -12.25
CA SER A 218 18.61 -5.73 -13.08
C SER A 218 18.23 -6.24 -14.47
N MET A 219 18.97 -7.21 -15.03
CA MET A 219 18.57 -7.85 -16.30
C MET A 219 17.27 -8.65 -16.15
N PHE A 220 17.09 -9.35 -15.04
CA PHE A 220 15.84 -10.02 -14.74
C PHE A 220 14.71 -9.02 -14.56
N ALA A 221 14.93 -7.93 -13.80
CA ALA A 221 13.98 -6.83 -13.62
C ALA A 221 13.54 -6.23 -14.96
N ASP A 222 14.49 -5.94 -15.86
CA ASP A 222 14.24 -5.37 -17.19
C ASP A 222 13.38 -6.32 -18.07
N ASN A 223 13.68 -7.62 -18.04
CA ASN A 223 12.91 -8.62 -18.80
C ASN A 223 11.47 -8.76 -18.27
N VAL A 224 11.30 -8.79 -16.94
CA VAL A 224 9.97 -8.80 -16.31
C VAL A 224 9.20 -7.55 -16.69
N ALA A 225 9.81 -6.38 -16.56
CA ALA A 225 9.19 -5.10 -16.88
C ALA A 225 8.78 -5.01 -18.35
N LEU A 226 9.68 -5.41 -19.27
CA LEU A 226 9.38 -5.47 -20.70
C LEU A 226 8.24 -6.45 -21.01
N HIS A 227 8.24 -7.64 -20.40
CA HIS A 227 7.17 -8.61 -20.61
C HIS A 227 5.82 -8.05 -20.18
N ILE A 228 5.73 -7.49 -18.97
CA ILE A 228 4.47 -6.94 -18.45
C ILE A 228 4.01 -5.75 -19.31
N ALA A 229 4.90 -4.81 -19.63
CA ALA A 229 4.54 -3.65 -20.42
C ALA A 229 4.22 -3.96 -21.89
N SER A 230 4.99 -4.88 -22.52
CA SER A 230 4.84 -5.19 -23.94
C SER A 230 3.73 -6.19 -24.21
N ASN A 231 3.67 -7.28 -23.44
CA ASN A 231 2.77 -8.41 -23.71
C ASN A 231 1.44 -8.26 -22.99
N LEU A 232 1.47 -7.86 -21.73
CA LEU A 232 0.25 -7.68 -20.94
C LEU A 232 -0.36 -6.27 -21.09
N LYS A 233 0.38 -5.31 -21.64
CA LYS A 233 -0.03 -3.90 -21.80
C LYS A 233 -0.37 -3.21 -20.47
N ILE A 234 0.24 -3.68 -19.38
CA ILE A 234 0.03 -3.18 -18.03
C ILE A 234 1.13 -2.14 -17.70
N PRO A 235 0.78 -0.98 -17.12
CA PRO A 235 1.75 0.02 -16.71
C PRO A 235 2.79 -0.54 -15.72
N VAL A 236 4.07 -0.25 -16.00
CA VAL A 236 5.20 -0.64 -15.14
C VAL A 236 5.99 0.59 -14.74
N LEU A 237 6.27 0.73 -13.45
CA LEU A 237 7.21 1.71 -12.91
C LEU A 237 8.46 1.00 -12.42
N VAL A 238 9.61 1.36 -12.98
CA VAL A 238 10.93 0.90 -12.51
C VAL A 238 11.63 2.02 -11.78
N LEU A 239 11.95 1.76 -10.51
CA LEU A 239 12.72 2.66 -9.64
C LEU A 239 14.11 2.06 -9.45
N ASP A 240 15.15 2.77 -9.89
CA ASP A 240 16.53 2.28 -9.87
C ASP A 240 17.38 3.15 -8.94
N THR A 241 18.16 2.51 -8.08
CA THR A 241 19.02 3.19 -7.11
C THR A 241 20.44 3.46 -7.59
N GLU A 242 20.83 2.97 -8.76
CA GLU A 242 22.24 3.00 -9.20
C GLU A 242 22.42 3.53 -10.62
N MET A 243 21.52 3.19 -11.54
CA MET A 243 21.75 3.37 -12.96
C MET A 243 21.22 4.73 -13.47
N ALA A 244 21.95 5.33 -14.40
CA ALA A 244 21.45 6.47 -15.14
C ALA A 244 20.42 6.05 -16.18
N LYS A 245 19.52 6.98 -16.53
CA LYS A 245 18.46 6.73 -17.52
C LYS A 245 19.01 6.26 -18.87
N GLU A 246 20.11 6.85 -19.30
CA GLU A 246 20.74 6.55 -20.59
C GLU A 246 21.25 5.10 -20.63
N ASP A 247 21.87 4.63 -19.54
CA ASP A 247 22.36 3.25 -19.43
C ASP A 247 21.21 2.25 -19.43
N HIS A 248 20.11 2.61 -18.74
CA HIS A 248 18.90 1.79 -18.72
C HIS A 248 18.28 1.69 -20.12
N VAL A 249 18.14 2.81 -20.83
CA VAL A 249 17.62 2.83 -22.22
C VAL A 249 18.52 2.00 -23.14
N ASN A 250 19.84 2.10 -23.01
CA ASN A 250 20.77 1.30 -23.82
C ASN A 250 20.59 -0.20 -23.62
N ARG A 251 20.33 -0.64 -22.38
CA ARG A 251 20.01 -2.06 -22.07
C ARG A 251 18.69 -2.50 -22.71
N LEU A 252 17.65 -1.69 -22.59
CA LEU A 252 16.35 -2.00 -23.21
C LEU A 252 16.46 -2.09 -24.73
N LEU A 253 17.17 -1.16 -25.36
CA LEU A 253 17.42 -1.18 -26.79
C LEU A 253 18.25 -2.41 -27.22
N ALA A 254 19.28 -2.77 -26.44
CA ALA A 254 20.08 -3.97 -26.68
C ALA A 254 19.23 -5.23 -26.62
N ASN A 255 18.37 -5.34 -25.60
CA ASN A 255 17.46 -6.48 -25.42
C ASN A 255 16.48 -6.60 -26.59
N LEU A 256 15.79 -5.52 -26.95
CA LEU A 256 14.76 -5.53 -27.99
C LEU A 256 15.32 -5.64 -29.42
N SER A 257 16.51 -5.11 -29.67
CA SER A 257 17.15 -5.16 -30.98
C SER A 257 18.04 -6.37 -31.21
N ASP A 258 18.32 -7.15 -30.17
CA ASP A 258 19.31 -8.24 -30.21
C ASP A 258 20.68 -7.76 -30.74
N ILE A 259 21.16 -6.61 -30.20
CA ILE A 259 22.45 -6.00 -30.51
C ILE A 259 23.19 -5.80 -29.21
N GLU A 260 24.51 -6.06 -29.24
CA GLU A 260 25.35 -5.91 -28.04
C GLU A 260 25.26 -4.51 -27.46
N ILE A 261 25.18 -4.42 -26.12
CA ILE A 261 25.05 -3.15 -25.40
C ILE A 261 26.18 -2.17 -25.72
N ASN A 262 27.41 -2.66 -25.93
CA ASN A 262 28.54 -1.81 -26.30
C ASN A 262 28.36 -1.16 -27.68
N GLU A 263 27.76 -1.88 -28.65
CA GLU A 263 27.44 -1.31 -29.95
C GLU A 263 26.32 -0.27 -29.86
N ILE A 264 25.35 -0.48 -28.95
CA ILE A 264 24.30 0.51 -28.70
C ILE A 264 24.89 1.77 -28.07
N SER A 265 25.62 1.61 -26.94
CA SER A 265 26.15 2.72 -26.15
C SER A 265 27.18 3.59 -26.93
N THR A 266 27.93 2.97 -27.82
CA THR A 266 28.94 3.68 -28.65
C THR A 266 28.39 4.17 -30.00
N GLY A 267 27.13 3.83 -30.35
CA GLY A 267 26.56 4.11 -31.68
C GLY A 267 27.18 3.24 -32.79
N GLY A 268 27.93 2.19 -32.44
CA GLY A 268 28.61 1.29 -33.39
C GLY A 268 27.65 0.60 -34.36
N PHE A 269 26.41 0.37 -33.94
CA PHE A 269 25.35 -0.20 -34.76
C PHE A 269 25.06 0.60 -36.05
N SER A 270 25.38 1.92 -36.07
CA SER A 270 25.15 2.79 -37.21
C SER A 270 25.95 2.41 -38.46
N LYS A 271 27.01 1.62 -38.31
CA LYS A 271 27.83 1.11 -39.41
C LYS A 271 27.12 0.07 -40.27
N SER A 272 26.00 -0.46 -39.78
CA SER A 272 25.19 -1.46 -40.48
C SER A 272 23.74 -0.98 -40.63
N LYS A 273 23.22 -0.91 -41.86
CA LYS A 273 21.80 -0.52 -42.12
C LYS A 273 20.82 -1.45 -41.39
N GLY A 274 21.08 -2.76 -41.41
CA GLY A 274 20.19 -3.72 -40.75
C GLY A 274 20.19 -3.58 -39.21
N LYS A 275 21.33 -3.27 -38.58
CA LYS A 275 21.40 -3.00 -37.16
C LYS A 275 20.70 -1.68 -36.82
N THR A 276 20.93 -0.63 -37.64
CA THR A 276 20.25 0.66 -37.47
C THR A 276 18.74 0.53 -37.51
N GLU A 277 18.21 -0.26 -38.44
CA GLU A 277 16.78 -0.49 -38.58
C GLU A 277 16.21 -1.22 -37.35
N ARG A 278 16.88 -2.27 -36.87
CA ARG A 278 16.46 -3.00 -35.66
C ARG A 278 16.44 -2.10 -34.43
N VAL A 279 17.44 -1.22 -34.25
CA VAL A 279 17.46 -0.26 -33.13
C VAL A 279 16.32 0.73 -33.24
N LYS A 280 16.00 1.25 -34.45
CA LYS A 280 14.85 2.13 -34.64
C LYS A 280 13.53 1.44 -34.34
N GLN A 281 13.36 0.19 -34.77
CA GLN A 281 12.17 -0.61 -34.47
C GLN A 281 12.03 -0.83 -32.94
N ALA A 282 13.13 -1.18 -32.26
CA ALA A 282 13.16 -1.29 -30.79
C ALA A 282 12.77 0.03 -30.11
N ALA A 283 13.25 1.18 -30.62
CA ALA A 283 12.90 2.49 -30.08
C ALA A 283 11.40 2.81 -30.28
N GLU A 284 10.83 2.49 -31.44
CA GLU A 284 9.39 2.67 -31.67
C GLU A 284 8.55 1.74 -30.78
N GLN A 285 9.01 0.50 -30.56
CA GLN A 285 8.37 -0.40 -29.60
C GLN A 285 8.36 0.18 -28.18
N LEU A 286 9.50 0.71 -27.69
CA LEU A 286 9.58 1.33 -26.37
C LEU A 286 8.63 2.53 -26.22
N LYS A 287 8.43 3.33 -27.28
CA LYS A 287 7.47 4.44 -27.25
C LYS A 287 6.01 3.99 -27.12
N SER A 288 5.71 2.76 -27.55
CA SER A 288 4.33 2.22 -27.59
C SER A 288 3.90 1.49 -26.34
N ILE A 289 4.82 1.23 -25.40
CA ILE A 289 4.54 0.45 -24.19
C ILE A 289 4.43 1.35 -22.95
N PRO A 290 3.59 1.00 -21.98
CA PRO A 290 3.43 1.76 -20.74
C PRO A 290 4.55 1.42 -19.75
N TYR A 291 5.79 1.84 -20.07
CA TYR A 291 6.99 1.60 -19.28
C TYR A 291 7.55 2.93 -18.80
N GLU A 292 7.58 3.15 -17.49
CA GLU A 292 8.15 4.35 -16.89
C GLU A 292 9.36 3.98 -16.01
N TYR A 293 10.40 4.78 -16.07
CA TYR A 293 11.66 4.59 -15.35
C TYR A 293 12.04 5.88 -14.62
N ILE A 294 12.53 5.73 -13.41
CA ILE A 294 13.12 6.84 -12.67
C ILE A 294 14.34 6.37 -11.87
N THR A 295 15.43 7.15 -11.93
CA THR A 295 16.53 6.99 -10.98
C THR A 295 16.17 7.66 -9.66
N ILE A 296 16.34 6.91 -8.58
CA ILE A 296 16.08 7.35 -7.21
C ILE A 296 17.40 7.46 -6.41
N ALA A 297 18.52 7.48 -7.11
CA ALA A 297 19.82 7.68 -6.48
C ALA A 297 19.86 9.00 -5.70
N GLY A 298 20.24 8.95 -4.43
CA GLY A 298 20.28 10.11 -3.53
C GLY A 298 18.96 10.57 -2.95
N LYS A 299 17.84 9.94 -3.30
CA LYS A 299 16.53 10.23 -2.70
C LYS A 299 16.32 9.43 -1.41
N SER A 300 15.56 9.99 -0.48
CA SER A 300 15.13 9.26 0.71
C SER A 300 14.09 8.19 0.35
N PHE A 301 13.89 7.23 1.25
CA PHE A 301 12.88 6.19 1.03
C PHE A 301 11.46 6.78 1.02
N GLU A 302 11.18 7.79 1.84
CA GLU A 302 9.90 8.50 1.85
C GLU A 302 9.62 9.25 0.54
N GLU A 303 10.64 9.92 -0.03
CA GLU A 303 10.53 10.54 -1.35
C GLU A 303 10.20 9.50 -2.43
N THR A 304 10.79 8.31 -2.33
CA THR A 304 10.53 7.19 -3.24
C THR A 304 9.07 6.72 -3.14
N LEU A 305 8.55 6.52 -1.94
CA LEU A 305 7.14 6.19 -1.73
C LEU A 305 6.20 7.29 -2.27
N SER A 306 6.59 8.55 -2.14
CA SER A 306 5.84 9.68 -2.71
C SER A 306 5.81 9.64 -4.24
N ILE A 307 6.93 9.28 -4.89
CA ILE A 307 6.99 9.09 -6.35
C ILE A 307 6.05 7.96 -6.78
N MET A 308 6.07 6.83 -6.09
CA MET A 308 5.19 5.69 -6.37
C MET A 308 3.71 6.09 -6.24
N ARG A 309 3.33 6.81 -5.17
CA ARG A 309 1.97 7.34 -4.98
C ARG A 309 1.53 8.24 -6.14
N ARG A 310 2.34 9.24 -6.47
CA ARG A 310 2.05 10.16 -7.57
C ARG A 310 1.88 9.43 -8.90
N TRP A 311 2.69 8.43 -9.14
CA TRP A 311 2.59 7.61 -10.35
C TRP A 311 1.28 6.84 -10.41
N ILE A 312 0.88 6.17 -9.31
CA ILE A 312 -0.41 5.48 -9.23
C ILE A 312 -1.54 6.46 -9.53
N VAL A 313 -1.61 7.60 -8.83
CA VAL A 313 -2.70 8.57 -8.97
C VAL A 313 -2.77 9.17 -10.38
N LYS A 314 -1.61 9.53 -10.98
CA LYS A 314 -1.58 10.27 -12.25
C LYS A 314 -1.60 9.40 -13.50
N LYS A 315 -1.08 8.17 -13.41
CA LYS A 315 -0.84 7.32 -14.58
C LYS A 315 -1.65 6.03 -14.59
N VAL A 316 -1.79 5.39 -13.43
CA VAL A 316 -2.52 4.14 -13.28
C VAL A 316 -4.01 4.41 -13.05
N GLY A 317 -4.34 5.30 -12.12
CA GLY A 317 -5.70 5.59 -11.73
C GLY A 317 -6.36 4.47 -10.92
N PHE A 318 -7.66 4.65 -10.66
CA PHE A 318 -8.46 3.73 -9.86
C PHE A 318 -9.70 3.31 -10.65
N ASP A 319 -10.23 2.14 -10.35
CA ASP A 319 -11.49 1.65 -10.89
C ASP A 319 -12.70 2.31 -10.19
N GLU A 320 -13.91 1.91 -10.58
CA GLU A 320 -15.18 2.44 -10.04
C GLU A 320 -15.36 2.11 -8.54
N ASN A 321 -14.67 1.08 -8.04
CA ASN A 321 -14.69 0.67 -6.64
C ASN A 321 -13.54 1.30 -5.82
N GLY A 322 -12.75 2.19 -6.42
CA GLY A 322 -11.61 2.83 -5.78
C GLY A 322 -10.35 1.96 -5.69
N ARG A 323 -10.32 0.77 -6.33
CA ARG A 323 -9.15 -0.10 -6.37
C ARG A 323 -8.19 0.39 -7.44
N THR A 324 -6.90 0.29 -7.18
CA THR A 324 -5.88 0.63 -8.17
C THR A 324 -6.01 -0.23 -9.42
N ASN A 325 -6.01 0.38 -10.60
CA ASN A 325 -5.98 -0.36 -11.86
C ASN A 325 -4.73 -1.26 -11.94
N PRO A 326 -4.73 -2.32 -12.78
CA PRO A 326 -3.58 -3.21 -12.91
C PRO A 326 -2.30 -2.45 -13.22
N CYS A 327 -1.26 -2.69 -12.43
CA CYS A 327 0.06 -2.10 -12.63
C CYS A 327 1.13 -2.97 -11.96
N MET A 328 2.41 -2.69 -12.22
CA MET A 328 3.55 -3.33 -11.59
C MET A 328 4.57 -2.30 -11.13
N ILE A 329 5.07 -2.46 -9.91
CA ILE A 329 6.17 -1.65 -9.37
C ILE A 329 7.40 -2.53 -9.20
N ILE A 330 8.53 -2.09 -9.73
CA ILE A 330 9.83 -2.75 -9.60
C ILE A 330 10.79 -1.79 -8.92
N TYR A 331 11.30 -2.19 -7.76
CA TYR A 331 12.23 -1.43 -6.94
C TYR A 331 13.62 -2.10 -6.92
N ASP A 332 14.55 -1.62 -7.71
CA ASP A 332 15.91 -2.18 -7.84
C ASP A 332 16.94 -1.22 -7.20
N TYR A 333 17.40 -1.47 -5.99
CA TYR A 333 17.12 -2.48 -5.00
C TYR A 333 17.08 -1.87 -3.58
N LEU A 334 16.62 -2.64 -2.57
CA LEU A 334 16.64 -2.21 -1.17
C LEU A 334 18.10 -2.05 -0.70
N LYS A 335 18.49 -0.84 -0.35
CA LYS A 335 19.79 -0.49 0.20
C LYS A 335 19.71 0.69 1.16
N LEU A 336 20.76 0.94 1.91
CA LEU A 336 20.90 2.18 2.66
C LEU A 336 20.80 3.37 1.71
N MET A 337 19.74 4.16 1.86
CA MET A 337 19.56 5.44 1.18
C MET A 337 20.09 6.56 2.09
N GLY A 338 20.45 7.72 1.53
CA GLY A 338 21.06 8.82 2.28
C GLY A 338 20.38 9.18 3.60
N SER A 339 21.16 9.67 4.51
CA SER A 339 21.01 9.70 5.97
C SER A 339 19.90 10.60 6.57
N GLU A 340 18.95 11.11 5.83
CA GLU A 340 17.90 11.96 6.41
C GLU A 340 16.82 11.08 7.05
N GLY A 341 16.75 11.12 8.38
CA GLY A 341 15.76 10.41 9.21
C GLY A 341 16.23 9.10 9.85
N ILE A 342 17.43 8.59 9.48
CA ILE A 342 18.00 7.42 10.12
C ILE A 342 18.97 7.89 11.20
N SER A 343 18.71 7.55 12.47
CA SER A 343 19.67 7.87 13.55
C SER A 343 21.00 7.18 13.20
N SER A 344 22.12 7.87 13.38
CA SER A 344 23.48 7.37 13.15
C SER A 344 23.84 6.09 13.93
N SER A 345 22.94 5.60 14.75
CA SER A 345 23.06 4.37 15.56
C SER A 345 22.35 3.15 14.96
N MET A 346 21.55 3.29 13.88
CA MET A 346 20.87 2.15 13.26
C MET A 346 21.82 1.31 12.42
N GLN A 347 21.75 -0.01 12.59
CA GLN A 347 22.51 -0.95 11.77
C GLN A 347 21.79 -1.19 10.42
N GLU A 348 22.54 -1.54 9.39
CA GLU A 348 22.03 -1.74 8.01
C GLU A 348 20.80 -2.64 7.94
N TYR A 349 20.78 -3.75 8.68
CA TYR A 349 19.65 -4.68 8.69
C TYR A 349 18.36 -4.08 9.28
N GLN A 350 18.49 -3.12 10.21
CA GLN A 350 17.33 -2.43 10.79
C GLN A 350 16.67 -1.51 9.76
N VAL A 351 17.49 -0.84 8.97
CA VAL A 351 17.02 0.04 7.90
C VAL A 351 16.35 -0.76 6.79
N LEU A 352 16.95 -1.86 6.36
CA LEU A 352 16.34 -2.76 5.38
C LEU A 352 15.02 -3.34 5.90
N GLY A 353 14.97 -3.71 7.20
CA GLY A 353 13.74 -4.16 7.85
C GLY A 353 12.65 -3.10 7.88
N PHE A 354 13.00 -1.83 8.06
CA PHE A 354 12.05 -0.71 7.97
C PHE A 354 11.57 -0.54 6.52
N GLN A 355 12.48 -0.49 5.56
CA GLN A 355 12.13 -0.29 4.15
C GLN A 355 11.18 -1.37 3.62
N ILE A 356 11.41 -2.65 3.94
CA ILE A 356 10.51 -3.73 3.51
C ILE A 356 9.13 -3.64 4.17
N THR A 357 9.08 -3.20 5.45
CA THR A 357 7.81 -2.97 6.16
C THR A 357 6.99 -1.90 5.44
N GLU A 358 7.60 -0.77 5.15
CA GLU A 358 6.93 0.33 4.47
C GLU A 358 6.54 -0.01 3.02
N LEU A 359 7.38 -0.78 2.31
CA LEU A 359 7.05 -1.26 0.97
C LEU A 359 5.88 -2.25 0.99
N HIS A 360 5.84 -3.13 1.99
CA HIS A 360 4.71 -4.05 2.19
C HIS A 360 3.42 -3.29 2.52
N ASN A 361 3.48 -2.36 3.48
CA ASN A 361 2.34 -1.50 3.82
C ASN A 361 1.84 -0.75 2.59
N PHE A 362 2.76 -0.21 1.78
CA PHE A 362 2.43 0.45 0.53
C PHE A 362 1.72 -0.49 -0.45
N ALA A 363 2.26 -1.69 -0.66
CA ALA A 363 1.66 -2.68 -1.56
C ALA A 363 0.24 -3.09 -1.13
N VAL A 364 0.02 -3.28 0.18
CA VAL A 364 -1.30 -3.59 0.75
C VAL A 364 -2.25 -2.41 0.58
N GLN A 365 -1.81 -1.21 0.96
CA GLN A 365 -2.62 0.01 0.95
C GLN A 365 -3.11 0.39 -0.45
N TYR A 366 -2.24 0.24 -1.46
CA TYR A 366 -2.57 0.58 -2.86
C TYR A 366 -3.09 -0.61 -3.67
N ASP A 367 -3.18 -1.79 -3.08
CA ASP A 367 -3.59 -3.01 -3.79
C ASP A 367 -2.74 -3.26 -5.06
N VAL A 368 -1.41 -3.19 -4.93
CA VAL A 368 -0.46 -3.33 -6.05
C VAL A 368 0.56 -4.43 -5.80
N PRO A 369 1.06 -5.13 -6.84
CA PRO A 369 2.21 -6.00 -6.75
C PRO A 369 3.52 -5.20 -6.78
N CYS A 370 4.48 -5.63 -5.96
CA CYS A 370 5.83 -5.07 -5.92
C CYS A 370 6.86 -6.18 -6.10
N LEU A 371 7.82 -5.98 -7.00
CA LEU A 371 9.04 -6.77 -7.09
C LEU A 371 10.20 -5.94 -6.55
N SER A 372 10.96 -6.49 -5.62
CA SER A 372 12.16 -5.83 -5.14
C SER A 372 13.35 -6.78 -5.05
N PHE A 373 14.52 -6.21 -4.85
CA PHE A 373 15.78 -6.94 -4.82
C PHE A 373 16.57 -6.59 -3.56
N VAL A 374 17.40 -7.54 -3.12
CA VAL A 374 18.36 -7.33 -2.03
C VAL A 374 19.69 -7.98 -2.37
N GLN A 375 20.75 -7.42 -1.82
CA GLN A 375 22.08 -7.96 -2.06
C GLN A 375 22.45 -9.01 -1.02
N LEU A 376 22.92 -10.18 -1.48
CA LEU A 376 23.46 -11.23 -0.63
C LEU A 376 24.86 -10.86 -0.11
N ASN A 377 25.16 -11.25 1.13
CA ASN A 377 26.50 -11.20 1.69
C ASN A 377 27.45 -12.24 1.03
N ARG A 378 28.72 -12.32 1.46
CA ARG A 378 29.71 -13.24 0.86
C ARG A 378 29.37 -14.72 1.07
N ASP A 379 28.72 -15.06 2.18
CA ASP A 379 28.34 -16.45 2.50
C ASP A 379 27.22 -16.98 1.58
N GLY A 380 26.47 -16.09 0.93
CA GLY A 380 25.44 -16.44 -0.05
C GLY A 380 25.96 -17.06 -1.36
N ILE A 381 27.28 -17.29 -1.48
CA ILE A 381 27.86 -18.03 -2.60
C ILE A 381 27.69 -19.54 -2.39
N THR A 382 27.84 -20.00 -1.16
CA THR A 382 27.91 -21.44 -0.81
C THR A 382 26.72 -21.92 0.00
N LYS A 383 26.04 -21.04 0.74
CA LYS A 383 24.90 -21.40 1.56
C LYS A 383 23.59 -21.07 0.85
N GLU A 384 22.63 -21.98 0.90
CA GLU A 384 21.26 -21.79 0.39
C GLU A 384 20.27 -21.49 1.52
N SER A 385 20.76 -21.08 2.69
CA SER A 385 19.94 -20.72 3.83
C SER A 385 19.61 -19.24 3.86
N THR A 386 18.53 -18.88 4.51
CA THR A 386 18.08 -17.49 4.69
C THR A 386 19.06 -16.61 5.45
N ASP A 387 19.99 -17.20 6.21
CA ASP A 387 21.06 -16.52 6.98
C ASP A 387 22.05 -15.72 6.11
N VAL A 388 22.05 -15.96 4.81
CA VAL A 388 22.94 -15.26 3.85
C VAL A 388 22.45 -13.88 3.44
N VAL A 389 21.24 -13.51 3.82
CA VAL A 389 20.74 -12.16 3.67
C VAL A 389 21.21 -11.35 4.87
N SER A 390 22.07 -10.39 4.63
CA SER A 390 22.70 -9.52 5.60
C SER A 390 21.81 -9.15 6.81
N GLY A 391 21.67 -10.09 7.75
CA GLY A 391 21.19 -9.87 9.11
C GLY A 391 19.71 -9.57 9.32
N SER A 392 18.79 -9.76 8.35
CA SER A 392 17.39 -9.42 8.58
C SER A 392 16.39 -10.53 8.26
N ASP A 393 16.02 -11.32 9.28
CA ASP A 393 14.85 -12.20 9.24
C ASP A 393 13.57 -11.44 8.84
N ARG A 394 13.51 -10.16 9.15
CA ARG A 394 12.39 -9.29 8.81
C ARG A 394 12.14 -9.18 7.30
N LEU A 395 13.19 -9.20 6.47
CA LEU A 395 13.04 -9.20 5.01
C LEU A 395 12.27 -10.42 4.54
N ILE A 396 12.53 -11.56 5.15
CA ILE A 396 11.90 -12.84 4.79
C ILE A 396 10.48 -12.92 5.34
N TRP A 397 10.23 -12.41 6.54
CA TRP A 397 8.90 -12.47 7.17
C TRP A 397 7.88 -11.55 6.52
N LEU A 398 8.34 -10.43 5.93
CA LEU A 398 7.44 -9.42 5.35
C LEU A 398 7.30 -9.51 3.83
N CYS A 399 8.12 -10.29 3.15
CA CYS A 399 7.90 -10.57 1.73
C CYS A 399 6.93 -11.73 1.53
N SER A 400 6.19 -11.67 0.44
CA SER A 400 5.22 -12.71 0.06
C SER A 400 5.91 -13.93 -0.56
N SER A 401 7.01 -13.69 -1.30
CA SER A 401 7.93 -14.72 -1.77
C SER A 401 9.38 -14.24 -1.58
N PHE A 402 10.25 -15.19 -1.29
CA PHE A 402 11.69 -14.96 -1.18
C PHE A 402 12.44 -15.91 -2.09
N THR A 403 13.16 -15.38 -3.06
CA THR A 403 13.89 -16.15 -4.06
C THR A 403 15.39 -15.83 -4.00
N ILE A 404 16.24 -16.84 -4.00
CA ILE A 404 17.69 -16.67 -4.13
C ILE A 404 18.08 -16.90 -5.59
N PHE A 405 18.63 -15.85 -6.20
CA PHE A 405 19.10 -15.87 -7.58
C PHE A 405 20.62 -15.99 -7.59
N LYS A 406 21.12 -17.12 -8.07
CA LYS A 406 22.55 -17.44 -8.11
C LYS A 406 22.97 -18.01 -9.46
N LEU A 407 24.26 -17.97 -9.73
CA LEU A 407 24.84 -18.65 -10.89
C LEU A 407 24.77 -20.17 -10.69
N LYS A 408 24.57 -20.91 -11.76
CA LYS A 408 24.62 -22.37 -11.74
C LYS A 408 26.01 -22.86 -11.34
N SER A 409 26.06 -23.94 -10.57
CA SER A 409 27.31 -24.65 -10.28
C SER A 409 27.85 -25.34 -11.53
N ASP A 410 29.14 -25.70 -11.49
CA ASP A 410 29.75 -26.44 -12.61
C ASP A 410 29.05 -27.80 -12.85
N GLU A 411 28.53 -28.43 -11.80
CA GLU A 411 27.75 -29.68 -11.88
C GLU A 411 26.41 -29.45 -12.56
N GLU A 412 25.65 -28.41 -12.16
CA GLU A 412 24.38 -28.01 -12.79
C GLU A 412 24.58 -27.60 -14.25
N ILE A 413 25.70 -26.92 -14.57
CA ILE A 413 26.05 -26.58 -15.96
C ILE A 413 26.36 -27.85 -16.78
N ALA A 414 27.02 -28.82 -16.18
CA ALA A 414 27.33 -30.10 -16.83
C ALA A 414 26.05 -30.89 -17.11
N GLU A 415 25.12 -30.97 -16.15
CA GLU A 415 23.81 -31.61 -16.32
C GLU A 415 22.96 -30.90 -17.38
N ASP A 416 22.89 -29.60 -17.39
CA ASP A 416 22.16 -28.82 -18.42
C ASP A 416 22.73 -29.02 -19.82
N ARG A 417 24.05 -29.17 -19.99
CA ARG A 417 24.65 -29.45 -21.27
C ARG A 417 24.19 -30.80 -21.86
N VAL A 418 23.86 -31.77 -21.02
CA VAL A 418 23.28 -33.04 -21.41
C VAL A 418 21.82 -32.87 -21.81
N HIS A 419 21.05 -32.06 -21.07
CA HIS A 419 19.64 -31.79 -21.31
C HIS A 419 19.34 -30.76 -22.40
N THR A 420 20.25 -29.78 -22.63
CA THR A 420 20.06 -28.71 -23.64
C THR A 420 20.16 -29.22 -25.06
N LYS A 421 20.76 -30.38 -25.29
CA LYS A 421 20.67 -31.05 -26.57
C LYS A 421 19.26 -31.51 -26.91
N CYS A 422 18.40 -31.67 -25.91
CA CYS A 422 16.98 -32.08 -26.07
C CYS A 422 15.98 -30.92 -25.97
N LYS A 423 16.39 -29.73 -25.54
CA LYS A 423 15.46 -28.61 -25.24
C LYS A 423 15.92 -27.29 -25.83
N LYS A 424 16.08 -27.23 -27.14
CA LYS A 424 16.32 -25.94 -27.84
C LYS A 424 15.06 -25.08 -28.01
N ALA A 425 13.95 -25.37 -27.33
CA ALA A 425 12.67 -24.72 -27.58
C ALA A 425 11.97 -24.11 -26.33
N GLU A 426 12.50 -24.26 -25.14
CA GLU A 426 11.89 -23.64 -23.94
C GLU A 426 12.96 -22.86 -23.21
N GLY A 427 12.82 -21.52 -23.26
CA GLY A 427 13.74 -20.58 -22.67
C GLY A 427 14.14 -20.97 -21.24
N GLY A 428 15.40 -21.34 -21.07
CA GLY A 428 15.99 -21.55 -19.76
C GLY A 428 16.32 -20.23 -19.12
N ILE A 429 16.02 -20.11 -17.84
CA ILE A 429 16.57 -19.08 -16.97
C ILE A 429 18.00 -19.46 -16.66
#